data_db8392974a2aa5686711d5b02b46053c
#
_entry.id   db8392974a2aa5686711d5b02b46053c
#
_cell.length_a   1.000
_cell.length_b   1.000
_cell.length_c   1.000
_cell.angle_alpha   90.00
_cell.angle_beta   90.00
_cell.angle_gamma   90.00
#
_symmetry.space_group_name_H-M   'P 1'
#
loop_
_entity.id
_entity.type
_entity.pdbx_description
1 polymer ?
#
loop_
_entity_poly.entity_id
_entity_poly.type
_entity_poly.pdbx_seq_one_letter_code
_entity_poly.pdbx_strand_id
1 'polypeptide(L)'
;MITRLRALLAAWTSAVPVAAVVLLALTWGRDLPGAVVALVILVLAGAVLAAVHHAEVVAHRVGEPFGSLILAVAVTIIEVALIVTLMADGGDKSSTLARDTVFAAVMITCNGIVGLCLLVASLRHGTAVFNPEGTGAALATVATLATLSLVLPTFTTSRPGPEFSTVQLIFAALSSLILYGLFVATQTVRHRDYFLPVTRQGEVITADGHADAPPARTALISLGLLTLALAGVVGLAKAVSPVIESGVAAAGLHHAVVGVVIALLVLLPESIAALRSARRDRVQISLNLALGSAMASIGLTIPAIALASVWLSGPLVLGLGATHMVLLALTVVVASLTVVPGRATPLQGGVHLVLFAAYLELAVNP
;
A
#
# COMPACT_ATOMS: atom_id res chain seq x y z
N MET A 1 -22.36 17.20 -22.15
CA MET A 1 -22.23 16.97 -20.71
C MET A 1 -21.04 16.07 -20.40
N ILE A 2 -20.85 14.93 -21.08
CA ILE A 2 -19.75 13.99 -20.86
C ILE A 2 -18.35 14.59 -21.12
N THR A 3 -18.21 15.44 -22.16
CA THR A 3 -16.92 16.09 -22.49
C THR A 3 -16.50 17.14 -21.45
N ARG A 4 -17.42 17.89 -20.88
CA ARG A 4 -17.12 18.85 -19.79
C ARG A 4 -16.76 18.12 -18.49
N LEU A 5 -17.40 17.00 -18.19
CA LEU A 5 -17.07 16.17 -17.04
C LEU A 5 -15.66 15.55 -17.16
N ARG A 6 -15.29 15.08 -18.36
CA ARG A 6 -13.93 14.58 -18.64
C ARG A 6 -12.87 15.69 -18.56
N ALA A 7 -13.18 16.90 -19.03
CA ALA A 7 -12.27 18.05 -18.89
C ALA A 7 -12.10 18.49 -17.42
N LEU A 8 -13.15 18.47 -16.61
CA LEU A 8 -13.09 18.73 -15.18
C LEU A 8 -12.32 17.61 -14.45
N LEU A 9 -12.53 16.34 -14.83
CA LEU A 9 -11.81 15.20 -14.28
C LEU A 9 -10.31 15.20 -14.67
N ALA A 10 -9.94 15.73 -15.82
CA ALA A 10 -8.55 15.93 -16.20
C ALA A 10 -7.92 17.18 -15.54
N ALA A 11 -8.72 18.19 -15.24
CA ALA A 11 -8.24 19.43 -14.62
C ALA A 11 -7.87 19.25 -13.14
N TRP A 12 -8.63 18.44 -12.35
CA TRP A 12 -8.34 18.28 -10.94
C TRP A 12 -7.02 17.53 -10.68
N THR A 13 -6.69 16.52 -11.48
CA THR A 13 -5.43 15.80 -11.34
C THR A 13 -4.20 16.68 -11.54
N SER A 14 -4.32 17.72 -12.37
CA SER A 14 -3.25 18.70 -12.58
C SER A 14 -3.30 19.87 -11.57
N ALA A 15 -4.49 20.27 -11.14
CA ALA A 15 -4.67 21.39 -10.21
C ALA A 15 -4.28 21.01 -8.77
N VAL A 16 -4.60 19.81 -8.32
CA VAL A 16 -4.37 19.38 -6.94
C VAL A 16 -2.88 19.31 -6.57
N PRO A 17 -1.94 18.79 -7.38
CA PRO A 17 -0.52 18.85 -7.07
C PRO A 17 0.00 20.27 -6.85
N VAL A 18 -0.45 21.21 -7.69
CA VAL A 18 -0.09 22.63 -7.55
C VAL A 18 -0.71 23.23 -6.29
N ALA A 19 -1.99 22.96 -6.04
CA ALA A 19 -2.69 23.43 -4.84
C ALA A 19 -2.04 22.86 -3.56
N ALA A 20 -1.56 21.61 -3.58
CA ALA A 20 -0.87 20.99 -2.45
C ALA A 20 0.44 21.71 -2.12
N VAL A 21 1.25 22.04 -3.12
CA VAL A 21 2.51 22.78 -2.91
C VAL A 21 2.24 24.22 -2.45
N VAL A 22 1.23 24.89 -3.02
CA VAL A 22 0.81 26.24 -2.58
C VAL A 22 0.32 26.20 -1.13
N LEU A 23 -0.55 25.27 -0.80
CA LEU A 23 -1.06 25.12 0.57
C LEU A 23 0.06 24.77 1.54
N LEU A 24 1.01 23.93 1.15
CA LEU A 24 2.20 23.63 1.91
C LEU A 24 3.01 24.91 2.22
N ALA A 25 3.26 25.73 1.21
CA ALA A 25 4.01 27.00 1.40
C ALA A 25 3.27 27.98 2.35
N LEU A 26 1.93 27.96 2.33
CA LEU A 26 1.10 28.82 3.19
C LEU A 26 1.00 28.30 4.63
N THR A 27 1.16 26.98 4.85
CA THR A 27 0.98 26.32 6.15
C THR A 27 2.28 25.94 6.84
N TRP A 28 3.41 26.02 6.14
CA TRP A 28 4.71 25.58 6.67
C TRP A 28 5.12 26.36 7.94
N GLY A 29 5.39 25.60 9.02
CA GLY A 29 5.83 26.16 10.30
C GLY A 29 4.80 26.99 11.06
N ARG A 30 3.50 26.85 10.74
CA ARG A 30 2.40 27.58 11.40
C ARG A 30 1.53 26.64 12.20
N ASP A 31 1.00 27.10 13.31
CA ASP A 31 -0.08 26.44 14.02
C ASP A 31 -1.37 26.57 13.21
N LEU A 32 -2.00 25.43 12.90
CA LEU A 32 -3.12 25.37 11.99
C LEU A 32 -4.46 25.34 12.75
N PRO A 33 -5.39 26.27 12.48
CA PRO A 33 -6.76 26.16 12.96
C PRO A 33 -7.44 24.90 12.40
N GLY A 34 -8.38 24.31 13.15
CA GLY A 34 -9.04 23.04 12.78
C GLY A 34 -9.64 23.02 11.36
N ALA A 35 -10.23 24.14 10.91
CA ALA A 35 -10.77 24.25 9.54
C ALA A 35 -9.66 24.15 8.48
N VAL A 36 -8.47 24.72 8.75
CA VAL A 36 -7.32 24.62 7.83
C VAL A 36 -6.77 23.20 7.84
N VAL A 37 -6.71 22.53 8.99
CA VAL A 37 -6.32 21.14 9.10
C VAL A 37 -7.23 20.24 8.26
N ALA A 38 -8.55 20.41 8.33
CA ALA A 38 -9.50 19.66 7.52
C ALA A 38 -9.25 19.88 6.01
N LEU A 39 -8.96 21.12 5.60
CA LEU A 39 -8.59 21.44 4.22
C LEU A 39 -7.28 20.77 3.82
N VAL A 40 -6.25 20.78 4.69
CA VAL A 40 -4.97 20.13 4.43
C VAL A 40 -5.14 18.62 4.26
N ILE A 41 -5.94 17.96 5.10
CA ILE A 41 -6.24 16.51 4.98
C ILE A 41 -6.95 16.21 3.65
N LEU A 42 -7.92 17.03 3.26
CA LEU A 42 -8.63 16.87 1.99
C LEU A 42 -7.70 17.02 0.78
N VAL A 43 -6.87 18.07 0.79
CA VAL A 43 -5.90 18.32 -0.29
C VAL A 43 -4.81 17.24 -0.30
N LEU A 44 -4.36 16.76 0.86
CA LEU A 44 -3.42 15.65 1.00
C LEU A 44 -3.97 14.37 0.36
N ALA A 45 -5.20 13.98 0.69
CA ALA A 45 -5.86 12.82 0.07
C ALA A 45 -5.98 12.99 -1.46
N GLY A 46 -6.37 14.19 -1.92
CA GLY A 46 -6.40 14.52 -3.34
C GLY A 46 -5.02 14.44 -4.00
N ALA A 47 -3.96 14.90 -3.32
CA ALA A 47 -2.59 14.87 -3.84
C ALA A 47 -2.07 13.42 -3.97
N VAL A 48 -2.38 12.53 -3.03
CA VAL A 48 -2.08 11.08 -3.13
C VAL A 48 -2.77 10.48 -4.35
N LEU A 49 -4.07 10.75 -4.54
CA LEU A 49 -4.81 10.26 -5.72
C LEU A 49 -4.25 10.82 -7.04
N ALA A 50 -3.84 12.09 -7.06
CA ALA A 50 -3.24 12.71 -8.22
C ALA A 50 -1.82 12.14 -8.51
N ALA A 51 -1.02 11.88 -7.46
CA ALA A 51 0.29 11.26 -7.60
C ALA A 51 0.19 9.88 -8.27
N VAL A 52 -0.74 9.03 -7.79
CA VAL A 52 -0.97 7.71 -8.39
C VAL A 52 -1.45 7.83 -9.83
N HIS A 53 -2.40 8.73 -10.13
CA HIS A 53 -2.84 8.96 -11.50
C HIS A 53 -1.68 9.36 -12.44
N HIS A 54 -0.81 10.27 -12.03
CA HIS A 54 0.35 10.67 -12.82
C HIS A 54 1.40 9.57 -12.93
N ALA A 55 1.61 8.77 -11.89
CA ALA A 55 2.45 7.59 -11.94
C ALA A 55 1.91 6.54 -12.94
N GLU A 56 0.58 6.32 -12.98
CA GLU A 56 -0.07 5.45 -13.97
C GLU A 56 0.16 5.93 -15.40
N VAL A 57 0.06 7.23 -15.67
CA VAL A 57 0.32 7.82 -17.01
C VAL A 57 1.78 7.59 -17.43
N VAL A 58 2.73 7.79 -16.52
CA VAL A 58 4.15 7.53 -16.80
C VAL A 58 4.39 6.04 -17.00
N ALA A 59 3.84 5.19 -16.14
CA ALA A 59 3.94 3.74 -16.22
C ALA A 59 3.40 3.20 -17.55
N HIS A 60 2.23 3.70 -17.99
CA HIS A 60 1.63 3.30 -19.26
C HIS A 60 2.46 3.73 -20.49
N ARG A 61 3.17 4.87 -20.39
CA ARG A 61 4.11 5.28 -21.45
C ARG A 61 5.34 4.40 -21.54
N VAL A 62 5.86 3.98 -20.39
CA VAL A 62 7.08 3.15 -20.33
C VAL A 62 6.77 1.71 -20.71
N GLY A 63 5.57 1.23 -20.39
CA GLY A 63 5.13 -0.14 -20.67
C GLY A 63 5.70 -1.18 -19.69
N GLU A 64 5.18 -2.42 -19.81
CA GLU A 64 5.62 -3.52 -18.96
C GLU A 64 6.99 -4.06 -19.42
N PRO A 65 7.87 -4.52 -18.51
CA PRO A 65 7.64 -4.68 -17.07
C PRO A 65 7.92 -3.42 -16.21
N PHE A 66 8.50 -2.39 -16.81
CA PHE A 66 8.96 -1.22 -16.08
C PHE A 66 7.81 -0.30 -15.60
N GLY A 67 6.66 -0.37 -16.27
CA GLY A 67 5.47 0.40 -15.89
C GLY A 67 4.96 0.05 -14.49
N SER A 68 4.79 -1.23 -14.19
CA SER A 68 4.39 -1.69 -12.86
C SER A 68 5.42 -1.33 -11.77
N LEU A 69 6.71 -1.39 -12.11
CA LEU A 69 7.78 -0.99 -11.19
C LEU A 69 7.73 0.52 -10.89
N ILE A 70 7.51 1.37 -11.90
CA ILE A 70 7.40 2.83 -11.70
C ILE A 70 6.23 3.16 -10.76
N LEU A 71 5.08 2.53 -10.96
CA LEU A 71 3.92 2.73 -10.09
C LEU A 71 4.22 2.30 -8.65
N ALA A 72 4.78 1.11 -8.46
CA ALA A 72 5.15 0.60 -7.14
C ALA A 72 6.16 1.51 -6.44
N VAL A 73 7.21 1.97 -7.15
CA VAL A 73 8.21 2.90 -6.60
C VAL A 73 7.58 4.24 -6.23
N ALA A 74 6.68 4.79 -7.05
CA ALA A 74 6.01 6.07 -6.74
C ALA A 74 5.17 5.97 -5.46
N VAL A 75 4.39 4.91 -5.30
CA VAL A 75 3.59 4.66 -4.08
C VAL A 75 4.50 4.44 -2.87
N THR A 76 5.57 3.66 -3.03
CA THR A 76 6.55 3.43 -1.95
C THR A 76 7.27 4.71 -1.54
N ILE A 77 7.59 5.61 -2.47
CA ILE A 77 8.17 6.93 -2.11
C ILE A 77 7.21 7.70 -1.20
N ILE A 78 5.91 7.70 -1.48
CA ILE A 78 4.91 8.32 -0.60
C ILE A 78 4.96 7.68 0.78
N GLU A 79 4.86 6.36 0.84
CA GLU A 79 4.83 5.60 2.10
C GLU A 79 6.09 5.83 2.94
N VAL A 80 7.27 5.62 2.35
CA VAL A 80 8.56 5.80 3.03
C VAL A 80 8.75 7.23 3.49
N ALA A 81 8.43 8.21 2.63
CA ALA A 81 8.60 9.61 2.98
C ALA A 81 7.69 10.02 4.15
N LEU A 82 6.46 9.49 4.22
CA LEU A 82 5.56 9.68 5.35
C LEU A 82 6.16 9.05 6.62
N ILE A 83 6.58 7.79 6.57
CA ILE A 83 7.17 7.09 7.71
C ILE A 83 8.43 7.80 8.20
N VAL A 84 9.38 8.11 7.31
CA VAL A 84 10.64 8.76 7.65
C VAL A 84 10.42 10.15 8.22
N THR A 85 9.47 10.92 7.66
CA THR A 85 9.15 12.26 8.17
C THR A 85 8.62 12.19 9.61
N LEU A 86 7.73 11.25 9.89
CA LEU A 86 7.17 11.06 11.23
C LEU A 86 8.22 10.49 12.21
N MET A 87 9.10 9.62 11.75
CA MET A 87 10.21 9.11 12.57
C MET A 87 11.24 10.20 12.88
N ALA A 88 11.47 11.14 11.98
CA ALA A 88 12.44 12.23 12.16
C ALA A 88 12.00 13.27 13.21
N ASP A 89 10.69 13.41 13.46
CA ASP A 89 10.16 14.32 14.48
C ASP A 89 10.42 13.81 15.92
N GLY A 90 10.89 12.56 16.08
CA GLY A 90 11.55 12.05 17.28
C GLY A 90 10.59 11.62 18.40
N GLY A 91 11.11 10.78 19.30
CA GLY A 91 10.46 10.26 20.49
C GLY A 91 10.32 8.73 20.46
N ASP A 92 10.17 8.14 21.64
CA ASP A 92 10.03 6.68 21.81
C ASP A 92 8.88 6.07 21.01
N LYS A 93 7.84 6.87 20.76
CA LYS A 93 6.64 6.45 20.01
C LYS A 93 6.87 6.30 18.50
N SER A 94 7.87 6.95 17.94
CA SER A 94 8.20 6.86 16.50
C SER A 94 8.98 5.59 16.14
N SER A 95 9.58 4.92 17.13
CA SER A 95 10.40 3.72 16.93
C SER A 95 9.64 2.53 16.32
N THR A 96 8.33 2.43 16.56
CA THR A 96 7.46 1.34 16.05
C THR A 96 6.68 1.71 14.79
N LEU A 97 6.71 2.98 14.38
CA LEU A 97 5.84 3.50 13.32
C LEU A 97 6.04 2.77 11.98
N ALA A 98 7.30 2.47 11.63
CA ALA A 98 7.61 1.71 10.42
C ALA A 98 6.97 0.32 10.44
N ARG A 99 7.12 -0.41 11.56
CA ARG A 99 6.48 -1.71 11.79
C ARG A 99 4.97 -1.61 11.68
N ASP A 100 4.38 -0.67 12.39
CA ASP A 100 2.93 -0.53 12.52
C ASP A 100 2.30 -0.15 11.17
N THR A 101 2.95 0.72 10.38
CA THR A 101 2.49 1.10 9.03
C THR A 101 2.60 -0.05 8.03
N VAL A 102 3.75 -0.74 7.99
CA VAL A 102 3.95 -1.88 7.07
C VAL A 102 3.01 -3.04 7.45
N PHE A 103 2.83 -3.33 8.74
CA PHE A 103 1.88 -4.35 9.17
C PHE A 103 0.44 -3.95 8.85
N ALA A 104 0.06 -2.68 9.05
CA ALA A 104 -1.22 -2.15 8.63
C ALA A 104 -1.46 -2.36 7.12
N ALA A 105 -0.46 -2.07 6.28
CA ALA A 105 -0.56 -2.29 4.84
C ALA A 105 -0.83 -3.76 4.51
N VAL A 106 -0.16 -4.71 5.16
CA VAL A 106 -0.40 -6.15 4.99
C VAL A 106 -1.84 -6.52 5.38
N MET A 107 -2.32 -6.05 6.54
CA MET A 107 -3.67 -6.38 7.02
C MET A 107 -4.76 -5.75 6.17
N ILE A 108 -4.58 -4.50 5.73
CA ILE A 108 -5.50 -3.80 4.83
C ILE A 108 -5.57 -4.51 3.48
N THR A 109 -4.42 -4.87 2.89
CA THR A 109 -4.38 -5.50 1.56
C THR A 109 -4.87 -6.94 1.59
N CYS A 110 -4.32 -7.79 2.47
CA CYS A 110 -4.63 -9.22 2.50
C CYS A 110 -6.00 -9.55 3.09
N ASN A 111 -6.54 -8.68 3.95
CA ASN A 111 -7.84 -8.93 4.56
C ASN A 111 -8.90 -7.89 4.18
N GLY A 112 -8.58 -6.59 4.23
CA GLY A 112 -9.53 -5.54 3.88
C GLY A 112 -9.86 -5.53 2.39
N ILE A 113 -8.87 -5.32 1.53
CA ILE A 113 -9.07 -5.19 0.08
C ILE A 113 -9.45 -6.55 -0.53
N VAL A 114 -8.69 -7.60 -0.25
CA VAL A 114 -8.98 -8.96 -0.74
C VAL A 114 -10.38 -9.39 -0.29
N GLY A 115 -10.70 -9.26 1.00
CA GLY A 115 -12.01 -9.63 1.55
C GLY A 115 -13.15 -8.87 0.89
N LEU A 116 -13.03 -7.55 0.74
CA LEU A 116 -14.04 -6.72 0.11
C LEU A 116 -14.23 -7.07 -1.38
N CYS A 117 -13.12 -7.28 -2.11
CA CYS A 117 -13.17 -7.66 -3.52
C CYS A 117 -13.81 -9.02 -3.73
N LEU A 118 -13.44 -10.02 -2.94
CA LEU A 118 -14.04 -11.36 -2.99
C LEU A 118 -15.53 -11.33 -2.63
N LEU A 119 -15.91 -10.58 -1.59
CA LEU A 119 -17.30 -10.44 -1.18
C LEU A 119 -18.14 -9.77 -2.28
N VAL A 120 -17.69 -8.64 -2.82
CA VAL A 120 -18.43 -7.88 -3.84
C VAL A 120 -18.53 -8.69 -5.15
N ALA A 121 -17.44 -9.34 -5.59
CA ALA A 121 -17.46 -10.15 -6.80
C ALA A 121 -18.39 -11.35 -6.64
N SER A 122 -18.30 -12.08 -5.53
CA SER A 122 -19.12 -13.27 -5.28
C SER A 122 -20.61 -12.95 -5.08
N LEU A 123 -20.95 -11.85 -4.41
CA LEU A 123 -22.34 -11.41 -4.28
C LEU A 123 -22.96 -11.00 -5.62
N ARG A 124 -22.16 -10.42 -6.53
CA ARG A 124 -22.65 -9.97 -7.84
C ARG A 124 -22.68 -11.07 -8.88
N HIS A 125 -21.70 -11.98 -8.83
CA HIS A 125 -21.44 -12.94 -9.91
C HIS A 125 -21.57 -14.41 -9.45
N GLY A 126 -21.97 -14.66 -8.19
CA GLY A 126 -22.15 -15.99 -7.58
C GLY A 126 -20.87 -16.55 -6.97
N THR A 127 -19.77 -16.60 -7.70
CA THR A 127 -18.44 -16.99 -7.20
C THR A 127 -17.38 -16.06 -7.79
N ALA A 128 -16.39 -15.70 -6.99
CA ALA A 128 -15.21 -14.99 -7.44
C ALA A 128 -14.18 -16.01 -7.95
N VAL A 129 -13.83 -15.98 -9.23
CA VAL A 129 -12.88 -16.92 -9.84
C VAL A 129 -11.58 -16.23 -10.15
N PHE A 130 -10.45 -16.90 -9.87
CA PHE A 130 -9.10 -16.38 -10.08
C PHE A 130 -8.11 -17.52 -10.30
N ASN A 131 -6.91 -17.20 -10.78
CA ASN A 131 -5.83 -18.17 -10.97
C ASN A 131 -5.14 -18.46 -9.62
N PRO A 132 -5.22 -19.72 -9.10
CA PRO A 132 -4.62 -20.07 -7.82
C PRO A 132 -3.07 -20.05 -7.86
N GLU A 133 -2.44 -20.31 -9.00
CA GLU A 133 -0.99 -20.38 -9.15
C GLU A 133 -0.37 -18.99 -8.95
N GLY A 134 -0.85 -17.98 -9.70
CA GLY A 134 -0.36 -16.61 -9.57
C GLY A 134 -0.70 -15.99 -8.22
N THR A 135 -1.94 -16.18 -7.75
CA THR A 135 -2.37 -15.66 -6.45
C THR A 135 -1.64 -16.35 -5.29
N GLY A 136 -1.39 -17.67 -5.40
CA GLY A 136 -0.62 -18.44 -4.42
C GLY A 136 0.85 -18.01 -4.35
N ALA A 137 1.49 -17.79 -5.50
CA ALA A 137 2.85 -17.28 -5.57
C ALA A 137 2.96 -15.88 -4.93
N ALA A 138 2.00 -15.00 -5.20
CA ALA A 138 1.92 -13.69 -4.58
C ALA A 138 1.77 -13.78 -3.05
N LEU A 139 0.84 -14.61 -2.57
CA LEU A 139 0.61 -14.83 -1.14
C LEU A 139 1.85 -15.40 -0.44
N ALA A 140 2.51 -16.41 -1.03
CA ALA A 140 3.73 -17.00 -0.49
C ALA A 140 4.85 -15.95 -0.35
N THR A 141 4.97 -15.06 -1.34
CA THR A 141 5.94 -13.95 -1.31
C THR A 141 5.61 -12.97 -0.19
N VAL A 142 4.35 -12.52 -0.07
CA VAL A 142 3.91 -11.63 1.04
C VAL A 142 4.18 -12.28 2.40
N ALA A 143 3.80 -13.54 2.59
CA ALA A 143 4.00 -14.27 3.84
C ALA A 143 5.48 -14.37 4.22
N THR A 144 6.34 -14.67 3.24
CA THR A 144 7.79 -14.73 3.44
C THR A 144 8.36 -13.36 3.80
N LEU A 145 8.03 -12.32 3.04
CA LEU A 145 8.48 -10.95 3.30
C LEU A 145 8.04 -10.45 4.67
N ALA A 146 6.76 -10.63 5.02
CA ALA A 146 6.23 -10.23 6.34
C ALA A 146 6.90 -10.99 7.48
N THR A 147 7.11 -12.30 7.33
CA THR A 147 7.77 -13.11 8.36
C THR A 147 9.22 -12.70 8.55
N LEU A 148 9.99 -12.58 7.46
CA LEU A 148 11.41 -12.20 7.53
C LEU A 148 11.61 -10.80 8.09
N SER A 149 10.73 -9.86 7.77
CA SER A 149 10.92 -8.45 8.12
C SER A 149 10.25 -8.05 9.43
N LEU A 150 9.12 -8.67 9.79
CA LEU A 150 8.29 -8.24 10.93
C LEU A 150 8.19 -9.28 12.06
N VAL A 151 8.35 -10.58 11.77
CA VAL A 151 8.26 -11.60 12.81
C VAL A 151 9.64 -11.95 13.38
N LEU A 152 10.61 -12.22 12.51
CA LEU A 152 11.95 -12.64 12.95
C LEU A 152 12.65 -11.66 13.93
N PRO A 153 12.51 -10.32 13.81
CA PRO A 153 13.16 -9.41 14.75
C PRO A 153 12.80 -9.67 16.22
N THR A 154 11.58 -10.17 16.47
CA THR A 154 11.11 -10.50 17.83
C THR A 154 11.83 -11.71 18.43
N PHE A 155 12.36 -12.61 17.60
CA PHE A 155 13.00 -13.85 18.04
C PHE A 155 14.53 -13.82 17.95
N THR A 156 15.11 -12.72 17.43
CA THR A 156 16.57 -12.58 17.37
C THR A 156 17.11 -12.11 18.71
N THR A 157 18.32 -12.56 19.06
CA THR A 157 18.99 -12.25 20.32
C THR A 157 20.22 -11.36 20.16
N SER A 158 20.48 -10.89 18.94
CA SER A 158 21.66 -10.06 18.61
C SER A 158 21.57 -8.64 19.18
N ARG A 159 20.35 -8.16 19.43
CA ARG A 159 20.05 -6.90 20.14
C ARG A 159 18.94 -7.15 21.16
N PRO A 160 18.94 -6.36 22.26
CA PRO A 160 17.80 -6.37 23.18
C PRO A 160 16.54 -5.86 22.48
N GLY A 161 15.39 -6.48 22.76
CA GLY A 161 14.11 -6.07 22.17
C GLY A 161 13.86 -6.66 20.76
N PRO A 162 12.73 -6.29 20.14
CA PRO A 162 12.34 -6.79 18.83
C PRO A 162 13.01 -5.99 17.68
N GLU A 163 14.33 -5.96 17.70
CA GLU A 163 15.17 -5.21 16.77
C GLU A 163 16.17 -6.13 16.05
N PHE A 164 16.50 -5.78 14.83
CA PHE A 164 17.58 -6.40 14.09
C PHE A 164 18.93 -5.75 14.40
N SER A 165 19.99 -6.57 14.46
CA SER A 165 21.35 -6.04 14.29
C SER A 165 21.52 -5.48 12.88
N THR A 166 22.54 -4.63 12.68
CA THR A 166 22.81 -4.04 11.35
C THR A 166 22.98 -5.11 10.27
N VAL A 167 23.64 -6.22 10.56
CA VAL A 167 23.83 -7.32 9.60
C VAL A 167 22.49 -8.00 9.27
N GLN A 168 21.64 -8.23 10.26
CA GLN A 168 20.32 -8.82 10.06
C GLN A 168 19.40 -7.88 9.30
N LEU A 169 19.46 -6.57 9.56
CA LEU A 169 18.69 -5.56 8.85
C LEU A 169 19.09 -5.48 7.37
N ILE A 170 20.40 -5.52 7.07
CA ILE A 170 20.92 -5.58 5.70
C ILE A 170 20.44 -6.86 5.00
N PHE A 171 20.49 -7.99 5.68
CA PHE A 171 19.99 -9.26 5.14
C PHE A 171 18.49 -9.19 4.82
N ALA A 172 17.67 -8.67 5.75
CA ALA A 172 16.23 -8.50 5.54
C ALA A 172 15.95 -7.55 4.37
N ALA A 173 16.67 -6.43 4.27
CA ALA A 173 16.54 -5.47 3.18
C ALA A 173 16.89 -6.08 1.82
N LEU A 174 18.03 -6.75 1.71
CA LEU A 174 18.45 -7.39 0.45
C LEU A 174 17.53 -8.54 0.06
N SER A 175 17.14 -9.39 1.02
CA SER A 175 16.19 -10.48 0.76
C SER A 175 14.84 -9.94 0.27
N SER A 176 14.37 -8.84 0.86
CA SER A 176 13.13 -8.18 0.45
C SER A 176 13.21 -7.65 -0.99
N LEU A 177 14.29 -6.98 -1.36
CA LEU A 177 14.51 -6.50 -2.73
C LEU A 177 14.60 -7.64 -3.73
N ILE A 178 15.32 -8.71 -3.40
CA ILE A 178 15.48 -9.88 -4.28
C ILE A 178 14.13 -10.57 -4.49
N LEU A 179 13.38 -10.84 -3.42
CA LEU A 179 12.08 -11.50 -3.53
C LEU A 179 11.07 -10.63 -4.31
N TYR A 180 11.04 -9.33 -4.05
CA TYR A 180 10.19 -8.42 -4.79
C TYR A 180 10.58 -8.37 -6.28
N GLY A 181 11.88 -8.27 -6.59
CA GLY A 181 12.37 -8.29 -7.97
C GLY A 181 12.06 -9.60 -8.71
N LEU A 182 12.22 -10.75 -8.03
CA LEU A 182 11.83 -12.06 -8.57
C LEU A 182 10.33 -12.15 -8.82
N PHE A 183 9.51 -11.63 -7.91
CA PHE A 183 8.07 -11.59 -8.10
C PHE A 183 7.68 -10.73 -9.30
N VAL A 184 8.22 -9.50 -9.42
CA VAL A 184 7.97 -8.62 -10.57
C VAL A 184 8.38 -9.31 -11.88
N ALA A 185 9.56 -9.93 -11.94
CA ALA A 185 10.02 -10.66 -13.12
C ALA A 185 9.10 -11.86 -13.47
N THR A 186 8.59 -12.56 -12.45
CA THR A 186 7.65 -13.67 -12.63
C THR A 186 6.31 -13.18 -13.17
N GLN A 187 5.76 -12.13 -12.57
CA GLN A 187 4.46 -11.57 -12.92
C GLN A 187 4.44 -10.92 -14.31
N THR A 188 5.54 -10.28 -14.71
CA THR A 188 5.55 -9.44 -15.94
C THR A 188 6.18 -10.12 -17.14
N VAL A 189 7.15 -11.03 -16.92
CA VAL A 189 7.93 -11.62 -17.99
C VAL A 189 7.77 -13.13 -18.08
N ARG A 190 8.08 -13.88 -17.01
CA ARG A 190 8.28 -15.33 -17.10
C ARG A 190 6.99 -16.15 -17.04
N HIS A 191 6.06 -15.77 -16.18
CA HIS A 191 4.78 -16.46 -15.95
C HIS A 191 3.62 -15.46 -15.91
N ARG A 192 3.59 -14.56 -16.88
CA ARG A 192 2.57 -13.52 -16.99
C ARG A 192 1.15 -14.10 -17.06
N ASP A 193 1.00 -15.25 -17.70
CA ASP A 193 -0.26 -15.99 -17.85
C ASP A 193 -0.91 -16.35 -16.50
N TYR A 194 -0.11 -16.62 -15.44
CA TYR A 194 -0.62 -16.91 -14.10
C TYR A 194 -1.32 -15.71 -13.44
N PHE A 195 -1.04 -14.50 -13.90
CA PHE A 195 -1.58 -13.26 -13.36
C PHE A 195 -2.64 -12.62 -14.26
N LEU A 196 -2.99 -13.25 -15.39
CA LEU A 196 -4.06 -12.80 -16.25
C LEU A 196 -5.42 -13.26 -15.72
N PRO A 197 -6.51 -12.49 -16.00
CA PRO A 197 -7.86 -12.89 -15.65
C PRO A 197 -8.20 -14.26 -16.27
N VAL A 198 -8.97 -15.05 -15.55
CA VAL A 198 -9.46 -16.36 -16.03
C VAL A 198 -10.98 -16.37 -16.17
N THR A 199 -11.48 -17.14 -17.12
CA THR A 199 -12.90 -17.45 -17.25
C THR A 199 -13.37 -18.37 -16.12
N ARG A 200 -14.68 -18.57 -15.99
CA ARG A 200 -15.23 -19.55 -15.02
C ARG A 200 -14.83 -20.99 -15.32
N GLN A 201 -14.40 -21.26 -16.55
CA GLN A 201 -13.87 -22.56 -17.00
C GLN A 201 -12.35 -22.68 -16.72
N GLY A 202 -11.70 -21.63 -16.23
CA GLY A 202 -10.26 -21.60 -15.95
C GLY A 202 -9.39 -21.21 -17.15
N GLU A 203 -9.99 -20.81 -18.27
CA GLU A 203 -9.25 -20.35 -19.44
C GLU A 203 -8.74 -18.92 -19.25
N VAL A 204 -7.48 -18.65 -19.63
CA VAL A 204 -6.87 -17.32 -19.54
C VAL A 204 -7.53 -16.37 -20.54
N ILE A 205 -8.00 -15.23 -20.07
CA ILE A 205 -8.49 -14.15 -20.91
C ILE A 205 -7.30 -13.29 -21.33
N THR A 206 -6.84 -13.47 -22.56
CA THR A 206 -5.88 -12.55 -23.18
C THR A 206 -6.65 -11.30 -23.61
N ALA A 207 -6.48 -10.23 -22.88
CA ALA A 207 -7.06 -8.94 -23.26
C ALA A 207 -6.27 -8.37 -24.45
N ASP A 208 -6.77 -8.57 -25.66
CA ASP A 208 -6.35 -7.83 -26.85
C ASP A 208 -6.90 -6.40 -26.74
N GLY A 209 -6.12 -5.51 -26.21
CA GLY A 209 -6.51 -4.11 -26.07
C GLY A 209 -5.53 -3.32 -25.20
N HIS A 210 -4.28 -3.21 -25.66
CA HIS A 210 -3.40 -2.16 -25.14
C HIS A 210 -3.96 -0.83 -25.66
N ALA A 211 -4.49 -0.01 -24.76
CA ALA A 211 -4.74 1.38 -25.10
C ALA A 211 -3.42 2.00 -25.58
N ASP A 212 -3.47 2.83 -26.63
CA ASP A 212 -2.29 3.48 -27.18
C ASP A 212 -1.50 4.20 -26.08
N ALA A 213 -0.18 4.04 -26.11
CA ALA A 213 0.70 4.67 -25.13
C ALA A 213 0.56 6.21 -25.23
N PRO A 214 0.42 6.91 -24.09
CA PRO A 214 0.26 8.35 -24.08
C PRO A 214 1.45 9.05 -24.76
N PRO A 215 1.26 10.23 -25.41
CA PRO A 215 2.35 10.98 -26.02
C PRO A 215 3.46 11.31 -25.03
N ALA A 216 4.71 11.35 -25.49
CA ALA A 216 5.88 11.65 -24.64
C ALA A 216 5.71 12.96 -23.85
N ARG A 217 5.11 14.01 -24.47
CA ARG A 217 4.83 15.27 -23.82
C ARG A 217 3.88 15.10 -22.62
N THR A 218 2.84 14.30 -22.77
CA THR A 218 1.89 14.01 -21.68
C THR A 218 2.58 13.27 -20.53
N ALA A 219 3.42 12.29 -20.83
CA ALA A 219 4.18 11.56 -19.83
C ALA A 219 5.18 12.47 -19.08
N LEU A 220 5.87 13.38 -19.77
CA LEU A 220 6.78 14.35 -19.13
C LEU A 220 6.04 15.33 -18.24
N ILE A 221 4.89 15.86 -18.68
CA ILE A 221 4.04 16.72 -17.84
C ILE A 221 3.57 15.93 -16.60
N SER A 222 3.14 14.69 -16.79
CA SER A 222 2.72 13.83 -15.67
C SER A 222 3.88 13.52 -14.71
N LEU A 223 5.09 13.35 -15.21
CA LEU A 223 6.28 13.18 -14.34
C LEU A 223 6.55 14.44 -13.49
N GLY A 224 6.43 15.63 -14.08
CA GLY A 224 6.54 16.89 -13.34
C GLY A 224 5.45 17.05 -12.28
N LEU A 225 4.20 16.74 -12.63
CA LEU A 225 3.06 16.80 -11.71
C LEU A 225 3.15 15.72 -10.61
N LEU A 226 3.67 14.53 -10.94
CA LEU A 226 3.99 13.49 -9.95
C LEU A 226 5.00 14.01 -8.93
N THR A 227 6.09 14.61 -9.37
CA THR A 227 7.12 15.18 -8.48
C THR A 227 6.53 16.26 -7.56
N LEU A 228 5.70 17.16 -8.10
CA LEU A 228 5.00 18.16 -7.30
C LEU A 228 4.03 17.55 -6.30
N ALA A 229 3.27 16.53 -6.73
CA ALA A 229 2.35 15.81 -5.85
C ALA A 229 3.09 15.13 -4.70
N LEU A 230 4.21 14.43 -4.99
CA LEU A 230 5.05 13.79 -3.98
C LEU A 230 5.59 14.79 -2.96
N ALA A 231 6.13 15.93 -3.42
CA ALA A 231 6.59 16.98 -2.53
C ALA A 231 5.45 17.57 -1.67
N GLY A 232 4.28 17.79 -2.28
CA GLY A 232 3.07 18.23 -1.57
C GLY A 232 2.60 17.24 -0.51
N VAL A 233 2.54 15.95 -0.85
CA VAL A 233 2.13 14.86 0.07
C VAL A 233 3.04 14.80 1.28
N VAL A 234 4.36 14.74 1.06
CA VAL A 234 5.36 14.65 2.15
C VAL A 234 5.28 15.88 3.06
N GLY A 235 5.25 17.08 2.47
CA GLY A 235 5.23 18.32 3.26
C GLY A 235 3.91 18.54 4.01
N LEU A 236 2.75 18.30 3.38
CA LEU A 236 1.45 18.44 4.03
C LEU A 236 1.23 17.39 5.11
N ALA A 237 1.71 16.15 4.90
CA ALA A 237 1.66 15.12 5.93
C ALA A 237 2.45 15.52 7.17
N LYS A 238 3.64 16.09 6.99
CA LYS A 238 4.44 16.65 8.11
C LYS A 238 3.68 17.76 8.82
N ALA A 239 3.03 18.64 8.09
CA ALA A 239 2.25 19.75 8.68
C ALA A 239 1.05 19.27 9.51
N VAL A 240 0.45 18.12 9.16
CA VAL A 240 -0.74 17.56 9.83
C VAL A 240 -0.38 16.53 10.90
N SER A 241 0.83 15.95 10.87
CA SER A 241 1.26 14.91 11.81
C SER A 241 0.99 15.25 13.29
N PRO A 242 1.36 16.42 13.83
CA PRO A 242 1.12 16.76 15.23
C PRO A 242 -0.37 16.80 15.58
N VAL A 243 -1.22 17.19 14.61
CA VAL A 243 -2.68 17.25 14.81
C VAL A 243 -3.29 15.85 14.79
N ILE A 244 -2.82 14.96 13.91
CA ILE A 244 -3.26 13.56 13.89
C ILE A 244 -2.87 12.89 15.21
N GLU A 245 -1.61 13.04 15.66
CA GLU A 245 -1.14 12.45 16.91
C GLU A 245 -1.90 12.98 18.12
N SER A 246 -2.10 14.31 18.22
CA SER A 246 -2.88 14.90 19.29
C SER A 246 -4.36 14.49 19.25
N GLY A 247 -4.94 14.35 18.05
CA GLY A 247 -6.31 13.87 17.86
C GLY A 247 -6.46 12.42 18.31
N VAL A 248 -5.52 11.53 17.94
CA VAL A 248 -5.48 10.12 18.37
C VAL A 248 -5.35 10.04 19.90
N ALA A 249 -4.43 10.83 20.47
CA ALA A 249 -4.25 10.88 21.94
C ALA A 249 -5.46 11.44 22.66
N ALA A 250 -6.09 12.52 22.15
CA ALA A 250 -7.30 13.11 22.73
C ALA A 250 -8.52 12.17 22.68
N ALA A 251 -8.58 11.32 21.64
CA ALA A 251 -9.60 10.28 21.52
C ALA A 251 -9.32 9.06 22.43
N GLY A 252 -8.20 9.04 23.16
CA GLY A 252 -7.79 7.90 24.00
C GLY A 252 -7.35 6.67 23.20
N LEU A 253 -7.04 6.84 21.89
CA LEU A 253 -6.67 5.76 21.01
C LEU A 253 -5.15 5.45 21.10
N HIS A 254 -4.80 4.20 20.83
CA HIS A 254 -3.41 3.78 20.80
C HIS A 254 -2.66 4.38 19.60
N HIS A 255 -1.35 4.66 19.76
CA HIS A 255 -0.53 5.29 18.73
C HIS A 255 -0.44 4.47 17.42
N ALA A 256 -0.61 3.14 17.48
CA ALA A 256 -0.67 2.27 16.31
C ALA A 256 -1.75 2.69 15.28
N VAL A 257 -2.82 3.38 15.72
CA VAL A 257 -3.87 3.93 14.84
C VAL A 257 -3.30 4.92 13.83
N VAL A 258 -2.24 5.65 14.18
CA VAL A 258 -1.55 6.57 13.23
C VAL A 258 -1.03 5.78 12.03
N GLY A 259 -0.37 4.64 12.26
CA GLY A 259 0.11 3.76 11.19
C GLY A 259 -1.03 3.23 10.31
N VAL A 260 -2.18 2.89 10.90
CA VAL A 260 -3.38 2.45 10.16
C VAL A 260 -3.90 3.58 9.26
N VAL A 261 -4.00 4.81 9.77
CA VAL A 261 -4.48 5.97 9.00
C VAL A 261 -3.55 6.27 7.82
N ILE A 262 -2.23 6.23 8.04
CA ILE A 262 -1.23 6.42 6.99
C ILE A 262 -1.38 5.34 5.92
N ALA A 263 -1.41 4.07 6.32
CA ALA A 263 -1.54 2.95 5.39
C ALA A 263 -2.85 3.02 4.59
N LEU A 264 -3.98 3.36 5.21
CA LEU A 264 -5.26 3.57 4.52
C LEU A 264 -5.19 4.70 3.49
N LEU A 265 -4.54 5.81 3.83
CA LEU A 265 -4.37 6.94 2.92
C LEU A 265 -3.55 6.56 1.68
N VAL A 266 -2.42 5.89 1.91
CA VAL A 266 -1.52 5.46 0.83
C VAL A 266 -2.17 4.39 -0.05
N LEU A 267 -2.89 3.44 0.54
CA LEU A 267 -3.55 2.32 -0.18
C LEU A 267 -4.93 2.68 -0.75
N LEU A 268 -5.41 3.91 -0.56
CA LEU A 268 -6.72 4.34 -1.05
C LEU A 268 -6.90 4.19 -2.56
N PRO A 269 -5.95 4.60 -3.41
CA PRO A 269 -6.07 4.45 -4.87
C PRO A 269 -6.17 2.98 -5.30
N GLU A 270 -5.30 2.12 -4.75
CA GLU A 270 -5.28 0.69 -5.05
C GLU A 270 -6.56 0.00 -4.57
N SER A 271 -7.07 0.40 -3.40
CA SER A 271 -8.35 -0.10 -2.87
C SER A 271 -9.50 0.21 -3.82
N ILE A 272 -9.56 1.44 -4.33
CA ILE A 272 -10.59 1.86 -5.28
C ILE A 272 -10.44 1.12 -6.62
N ALA A 273 -9.21 0.98 -7.13
CA ALA A 273 -8.93 0.29 -8.39
C ALA A 273 -9.26 -1.21 -8.30
N ALA A 274 -8.85 -1.86 -7.21
CA ALA A 274 -9.17 -3.26 -6.94
C ALA A 274 -10.69 -3.50 -6.86
N LEU A 275 -11.41 -2.65 -6.09
CA LEU A 275 -12.85 -2.77 -5.96
C LEU A 275 -13.60 -2.55 -7.30
N ARG A 276 -13.14 -1.60 -8.13
CA ARG A 276 -13.69 -1.37 -9.47
C ARG A 276 -13.49 -2.60 -10.37
N SER A 277 -12.34 -3.24 -10.29
CA SER A 277 -12.03 -4.47 -11.04
C SER A 277 -12.91 -5.64 -10.57
N ALA A 278 -13.06 -5.84 -9.25
CA ALA A 278 -13.93 -6.87 -8.68
C ALA A 278 -15.40 -6.72 -9.10
N ARG A 279 -15.89 -5.46 -9.17
CA ARG A 279 -17.24 -5.16 -9.65
C ARG A 279 -17.48 -5.52 -11.12
N ARG A 280 -16.40 -5.62 -11.92
CA ARG A 280 -16.43 -5.95 -13.36
C ARG A 280 -16.08 -7.42 -13.62
N ASP A 281 -16.16 -8.28 -12.62
CA ASP A 281 -15.77 -9.72 -12.68
C ASP A 281 -14.30 -9.95 -13.06
N ARG A 282 -13.43 -8.98 -12.77
CA ARG A 282 -11.98 -9.06 -13.00
C ARG A 282 -11.25 -9.30 -11.67
N VAL A 283 -11.61 -10.41 -11.01
CA VAL A 283 -11.13 -10.73 -9.66
C VAL A 283 -9.61 -10.88 -9.62
N GLN A 284 -9.01 -11.53 -10.63
CA GLN A 284 -7.56 -11.69 -10.71
C GLN A 284 -6.83 -10.35 -10.68
N ILE A 285 -7.34 -9.34 -11.40
CA ILE A 285 -6.74 -7.98 -11.38
C ILE A 285 -6.84 -7.38 -9.98
N SER A 286 -7.98 -7.58 -9.29
CA SER A 286 -8.16 -7.09 -7.92
C SER A 286 -7.16 -7.72 -6.94
N LEU A 287 -6.95 -9.03 -7.03
CA LEU A 287 -6.01 -9.77 -6.19
C LEU A 287 -4.55 -9.39 -6.52
N ASN A 288 -4.22 -9.22 -7.81
CA ASN A 288 -2.89 -8.75 -8.22
C ASN A 288 -2.58 -7.36 -7.66
N LEU A 289 -3.55 -6.44 -7.70
CA LEU A 289 -3.40 -5.10 -7.13
C LEU A 289 -3.20 -5.15 -5.60
N ALA A 290 -4.04 -5.91 -4.89
CA ALA A 290 -3.96 -6.00 -3.44
C ALA A 290 -2.65 -6.66 -2.97
N LEU A 291 -2.35 -7.87 -3.47
CA LEU A 291 -1.15 -8.61 -3.05
C LEU A 291 0.14 -7.96 -3.58
N GLY A 292 0.09 -7.37 -4.79
CA GLY A 292 1.19 -6.60 -5.35
C GLY A 292 1.54 -5.39 -4.50
N SER A 293 0.52 -4.68 -4.01
CA SER A 293 0.70 -3.53 -3.11
C SER A 293 1.30 -3.97 -1.75
N ALA A 294 0.82 -5.08 -1.16
CA ALA A 294 1.43 -5.64 0.05
C ALA A 294 2.91 -5.98 -0.14
N MET A 295 3.26 -6.60 -1.26
CA MET A 295 4.65 -6.94 -1.55
C MET A 295 5.53 -5.72 -1.79
N ALA A 296 5.02 -4.70 -2.49
CA ALA A 296 5.74 -3.45 -2.71
C ALA A 296 5.98 -2.72 -1.38
N SER A 297 4.95 -2.67 -0.52
CA SER A 297 5.02 -2.04 0.80
C SER A 297 6.11 -2.68 1.67
N ILE A 298 6.23 -4.00 1.71
CA ILE A 298 7.30 -4.66 2.47
C ILE A 298 8.61 -4.61 1.69
N GLY A 299 8.58 -5.05 0.43
CA GLY A 299 9.75 -5.31 -0.40
C GLY A 299 10.59 -4.08 -0.73
N LEU A 300 9.98 -2.90 -0.74
CA LEU A 300 10.66 -1.63 -1.01
C LEU A 300 10.77 -0.75 0.25
N THR A 301 9.77 -0.77 1.13
CA THR A 301 9.77 0.07 2.33
C THR A 301 10.79 -0.40 3.36
N ILE A 302 10.94 -1.72 3.59
CA ILE A 302 11.96 -2.23 4.53
C ILE A 302 13.39 -1.84 4.10
N PRO A 303 13.82 -2.05 2.85
CA PRO A 303 15.14 -1.56 2.39
C PRO A 303 15.31 -0.05 2.50
N ALA A 304 14.27 0.72 2.17
CA ALA A 304 14.33 2.17 2.23
C ALA A 304 14.46 2.68 3.67
N ILE A 305 13.72 2.09 4.63
CA ILE A 305 13.83 2.43 6.06
C ILE A 305 15.17 1.96 6.62
N ALA A 306 15.66 0.79 6.21
CA ALA A 306 16.99 0.31 6.60
C ALA A 306 18.08 1.30 6.15
N LEU A 307 17.95 1.87 4.96
CA LEU A 307 18.86 2.92 4.49
C LEU A 307 18.65 4.21 5.28
N ALA A 308 17.43 4.65 5.52
CA ALA A 308 17.11 5.86 6.27
C ALA A 308 17.60 5.79 7.73
N SER A 309 17.60 4.60 8.34
CA SER A 309 18.08 4.39 9.71
C SER A 309 19.54 4.73 9.93
N VAL A 310 20.34 4.90 8.86
CA VAL A 310 21.73 5.39 8.96
C VAL A 310 21.77 6.86 9.42
N TRP A 311 20.74 7.63 9.08
CA TRP A 311 20.65 9.08 9.41
C TRP A 311 19.64 9.37 10.52
N LEU A 312 18.69 8.45 10.76
CA LEU A 312 17.72 8.60 11.83
C LEU A 312 18.34 8.15 13.17
N SER A 313 18.16 8.97 14.19
CA SER A 313 18.56 8.64 15.56
C SER A 313 17.41 7.90 16.27
N GLY A 314 17.71 6.78 16.90
CA GLY A 314 16.75 6.01 17.70
C GLY A 314 16.67 4.54 17.31
N PRO A 315 16.01 3.72 18.13
CA PRO A 315 15.81 2.30 17.84
C PRO A 315 14.84 2.10 16.69
N LEU A 316 15.12 1.12 15.83
CA LEU A 316 14.20 0.68 14.76
C LEU A 316 13.54 -0.64 15.18
N VAL A 317 12.38 -0.54 15.78
CA VAL A 317 11.60 -1.67 16.28
C VAL A 317 10.73 -2.23 15.16
N LEU A 318 11.17 -3.32 14.53
CA LEU A 318 10.43 -3.97 13.43
C LEU A 318 9.64 -5.19 13.87
N GLY A 319 10.00 -5.83 14.97
CA GLY A 319 9.36 -7.06 15.42
C GLY A 319 7.95 -6.84 15.97
N LEU A 320 7.02 -7.66 15.48
CA LEU A 320 5.62 -7.68 15.91
C LEU A 320 5.47 -8.22 17.34
N GLY A 321 4.49 -7.71 18.06
CA GLY A 321 3.99 -8.30 19.30
C GLY A 321 3.20 -9.60 19.05
N ALA A 322 3.01 -10.39 20.11
CA ALA A 322 2.37 -11.71 20.04
C ALA A 322 0.98 -11.66 19.35
N THR A 323 0.16 -10.69 19.71
CA THR A 323 -1.19 -10.52 19.15
C THR A 323 -1.17 -10.30 17.62
N HIS A 324 -0.27 -9.44 17.14
CA HIS A 324 -0.12 -9.16 15.71
C HIS A 324 0.45 -10.37 14.96
N MET A 325 1.35 -11.15 15.58
CA MET A 325 1.85 -12.41 15.01
C MET A 325 0.74 -13.46 14.85
N VAL A 326 -0.16 -13.57 15.84
CA VAL A 326 -1.34 -14.45 15.73
C VAL A 326 -2.24 -14.03 14.57
N LEU A 327 -2.52 -12.72 14.43
CA LEU A 327 -3.30 -12.21 13.29
C LEU A 327 -2.62 -12.47 11.95
N LEU A 328 -1.30 -12.27 11.85
CA LEU A 328 -0.55 -12.56 10.63
C LEU A 328 -0.60 -14.05 10.28
N ALA A 329 -0.35 -14.93 11.25
CA ALA A 329 -0.41 -16.37 11.05
C ALA A 329 -1.81 -16.81 10.60
N LEU A 330 -2.86 -16.31 11.24
CA LEU A 330 -4.24 -16.60 10.87
C LEU A 330 -4.58 -16.05 9.47
N THR A 331 -4.09 -14.85 9.13
CA THR A 331 -4.22 -14.26 7.79
C THR A 331 -3.60 -15.18 6.73
N VAL A 332 -2.36 -15.66 6.94
CA VAL A 332 -1.69 -16.55 5.98
C VAL A 332 -2.44 -17.87 5.84
N VAL A 333 -2.90 -18.48 6.92
CA VAL A 333 -3.67 -19.72 6.89
C VAL A 333 -4.98 -19.53 6.14
N VAL A 334 -5.78 -18.52 6.49
CA VAL A 334 -7.07 -18.24 5.85
C VAL A 334 -6.88 -17.88 4.37
N ALA A 335 -5.91 -17.05 4.05
CA ALA A 335 -5.62 -16.69 2.66
C ALA A 335 -5.17 -17.91 1.84
N SER A 336 -4.35 -18.81 2.41
CA SER A 336 -3.97 -20.07 1.74
C SER A 336 -5.18 -20.95 1.45
N LEU A 337 -6.09 -21.13 2.42
CA LEU A 337 -7.33 -21.90 2.25
C LEU A 337 -8.27 -21.24 1.24
N THR A 338 -8.26 -19.91 1.12
CA THR A 338 -9.03 -19.15 0.14
C THR A 338 -8.46 -19.30 -1.27
N VAL A 339 -7.14 -19.32 -1.42
CA VAL A 339 -6.45 -19.35 -2.72
C VAL A 339 -6.44 -20.71 -3.36
N VAL A 340 -6.24 -21.79 -2.58
CA VAL A 340 -6.09 -23.16 -3.10
C VAL A 340 -7.23 -23.60 -4.05
N PRO A 341 -8.53 -23.30 -3.81
CA PRO A 341 -9.61 -23.71 -4.72
C PRO A 341 -9.68 -22.90 -6.02
N GLY A 342 -8.97 -21.80 -6.18
CA GLY A 342 -9.04 -20.88 -7.34
C GLY A 342 -10.38 -20.16 -7.47
N ARG A 343 -11.23 -20.24 -6.46
CA ARG A 343 -12.56 -19.62 -6.41
C ARG A 343 -12.98 -19.35 -4.97
N ALA A 344 -13.72 -18.27 -4.76
CA ALA A 344 -14.21 -17.88 -3.45
C ALA A 344 -15.72 -17.58 -3.48
N THR A 345 -16.39 -17.89 -2.39
CA THR A 345 -17.79 -17.55 -2.11
C THR A 345 -17.86 -16.31 -1.24
N PRO A 346 -19.05 -15.74 -0.96
CA PRO A 346 -19.19 -14.63 -0.01
C PRO A 346 -18.63 -14.94 1.38
N LEU A 347 -18.62 -16.21 1.80
CA LEU A 347 -18.09 -16.63 3.09
C LEU A 347 -16.59 -16.32 3.23
N GLN A 348 -15.77 -16.69 2.24
CA GLN A 348 -14.34 -16.38 2.28
C GLN A 348 -14.08 -14.87 2.33
N GLY A 349 -14.80 -14.08 1.53
CA GLY A 349 -14.73 -12.62 1.62
C GLY A 349 -15.09 -12.09 3.01
N GLY A 350 -16.15 -12.62 3.62
CA GLY A 350 -16.58 -12.29 4.98
C GLY A 350 -15.55 -12.65 6.04
N VAL A 351 -14.92 -13.83 5.95
CA VAL A 351 -13.86 -14.26 6.89
C VAL A 351 -12.67 -13.29 6.86
N HIS A 352 -12.20 -12.90 5.68
CA HIS A 352 -11.14 -11.89 5.55
C HIS A 352 -11.53 -10.55 6.17
N LEU A 353 -12.78 -10.09 5.94
CA LEU A 353 -13.26 -8.82 6.52
C LEU A 353 -13.37 -8.89 8.05
N VAL A 354 -13.71 -10.03 8.63
CA VAL A 354 -13.71 -10.23 10.08
C VAL A 354 -12.28 -10.16 10.64
N LEU A 355 -11.29 -10.74 9.96
CA LEU A 355 -9.87 -10.61 10.33
C LEU A 355 -9.40 -9.16 10.26
N PHE A 356 -9.83 -8.43 9.23
CA PHE A 356 -9.53 -7.00 9.14
C PHE A 356 -10.19 -6.20 10.27
N ALA A 357 -11.45 -6.48 10.59
CA ALA A 357 -12.14 -5.85 11.71
C ALA A 357 -11.47 -6.17 13.06
N ALA A 358 -11.02 -7.41 13.27
CA ALA A 358 -10.27 -7.80 14.46
C ALA A 358 -8.93 -7.03 14.56
N TYR A 359 -8.24 -6.85 13.42
CA TYR A 359 -7.05 -6.01 13.39
C TYR A 359 -7.33 -4.56 13.79
N LEU A 360 -8.39 -3.96 13.24
CA LEU A 360 -8.78 -2.58 13.59
C LEU A 360 -9.15 -2.45 15.06
N GLU A 361 -9.88 -3.42 15.59
CA GLU A 361 -10.23 -3.45 17.04
C GLU A 361 -8.97 -3.49 17.91
N LEU A 362 -8.01 -4.35 17.57
CA LEU A 362 -6.75 -4.47 18.32
C LEU A 362 -5.78 -3.30 18.08
N ALA A 363 -5.95 -2.52 17.02
CA ALA A 363 -5.21 -1.27 16.84
C ALA A 363 -5.76 -0.15 17.73
N VAL A 364 -7.07 -0.20 18.04
CA VAL A 364 -7.76 0.76 18.91
C VAL A 364 -7.63 0.34 20.37
N ASN A 365 -7.86 -0.92 20.68
CA ASN A 365 -7.85 -1.54 22.02
C ASN A 365 -6.82 -2.68 22.07
N PRO A 366 -5.50 -2.39 22.19
CA PRO A 366 -4.42 -3.39 22.14
C PRO A 366 -4.36 -4.30 23.36
#